data_2792628a3e2099dbabddef7da6ceb1ba
#
_entry.id   2792628a3e2099dbabddef7da6ceb1ba
#
_cell.length_a   1.000
_cell.length_b   1.000
_cell.length_c   1.000
_cell.angle_alpha   90.00
_cell.angle_beta   90.00
_cell.angle_gamma   90.00
#
_symmetry.space_group_name_H-M   'P 1'
#
loop_
_entity.id
_entity.type
_entity.pdbx_description
1 polymer ?
#
loop_
_entity_poly.entity_id
_entity_poly.type
_entity_poly.pdbx_seq_one_letter_code
_entity_poly.pdbx_strand_id
1 'polypeptide(L)'
;NLPGYLRKNIQVDVMNSEAVTYSEFSNALSNPVLLSVVNFDPMPGSIIIELATNLGYAMVDRMLGGLGEPLDRSREFSEIELLIIERIMNACINLLREPWKNVADIHPRLERIETNSQFAQFISPSEMIAIITINIKIGDVEGLMNICLPYMTLEDVMDRLNTKYWFSSMQQRGDQEYTELIETLISKA
;
A
#
# COMPACT_ATOMS: atom_id res chain seq x y z
N ASN A 1 9.24 12.04 4.16
CA ASN A 1 8.09 12.95 4.14
C ASN A 1 7.62 13.17 2.70
N LEU A 2 6.56 12.46 2.29
CA LEU A 2 6.01 12.49 0.93
C LEU A 2 5.58 13.91 0.49
N PRO A 3 4.94 14.75 1.35
CA PRO A 3 4.66 16.16 1.02
C PRO A 3 5.90 16.97 0.65
N GLY A 4 7.04 16.71 1.29
CA GLY A 4 8.30 17.36 0.96
C GLY A 4 8.84 16.97 -0.42
N TYR A 5 8.65 15.70 -0.81
CA TYR A 5 9.03 15.21 -2.15
C TYR A 5 8.16 15.82 -3.25
N LEU A 6 6.84 15.88 -3.04
CA LEU A 6 5.90 16.34 -4.05
C LEU A 6 5.64 17.85 -3.99
N ARG A 7 6.17 18.55 -2.99
CA ARG A 7 6.01 20.00 -2.77
C ARG A 7 4.57 20.48 -2.83
N LYS A 8 3.64 19.66 -2.29
CA LYS A 8 2.20 19.96 -2.22
C LYS A 8 1.59 19.31 -0.99
N ASN A 9 0.47 19.86 -0.51
CA ASN A 9 -0.34 19.20 0.51
C ASN A 9 -0.88 17.90 -0.04
N ILE A 10 -0.70 16.85 0.74
CA ILE A 10 -1.25 15.52 0.49
C ILE A 10 -2.21 15.24 1.63
N GLN A 11 -3.44 14.87 1.30
CA GLN A 11 -4.42 14.34 2.24
C GLN A 11 -4.44 12.83 2.10
N VAL A 12 -4.45 12.14 3.22
CA VAL A 12 -4.43 10.67 3.29
C VAL A 12 -5.48 10.25 4.31
N ASP A 13 -6.50 9.53 3.85
CA ASP A 13 -7.61 9.08 4.67
C ASP A 13 -7.78 7.57 4.53
N VAL A 14 -7.74 6.83 5.64
CA VAL A 14 -8.04 5.40 5.63
C VAL A 14 -9.54 5.22 5.47
N MET A 15 -9.95 4.49 4.43
CA MET A 15 -11.36 4.31 4.07
C MET A 15 -11.96 3.07 4.72
N ASN A 16 -11.33 1.92 4.51
CA ASN A 16 -11.75 0.64 5.08
C ASN A 16 -10.59 -0.35 5.13
N SER A 17 -10.83 -1.46 5.83
CA SER A 17 -10.02 -2.66 5.70
C SER A 17 -10.94 -3.87 5.60
N GLU A 18 -10.57 -4.85 4.79
CA GLU A 18 -11.34 -6.06 4.58
C GLU A 18 -10.43 -7.26 4.31
N ALA A 19 -10.93 -8.45 4.58
CA ALA A 19 -10.25 -9.70 4.26
C ALA A 19 -10.95 -10.37 3.09
N VAL A 20 -10.20 -10.63 2.02
CA VAL A 20 -10.68 -11.27 0.80
C VAL A 20 -9.68 -12.31 0.31
N THR A 21 -10.03 -13.10 -0.69
CA THR A 21 -9.05 -13.96 -1.37
C THR A 21 -8.23 -13.13 -2.36
N TYR A 22 -6.98 -13.56 -2.60
CA TYR A 22 -6.15 -12.89 -3.60
C TYR A 22 -6.78 -12.91 -4.99
N SER A 23 -7.55 -13.96 -5.33
CA SER A 23 -8.27 -14.04 -6.60
C SER A 23 -9.34 -12.94 -6.74
N GLU A 24 -10.06 -12.60 -5.66
CA GLU A 24 -11.04 -11.51 -5.69
C GLU A 24 -10.35 -10.17 -5.94
N PHE A 25 -9.25 -9.89 -5.26
CA PHE A 25 -8.46 -8.70 -5.49
C PHE A 25 -7.90 -8.64 -6.92
N SER A 26 -7.22 -9.69 -7.37
CA SER A 26 -6.57 -9.69 -8.69
C SER A 26 -7.55 -9.58 -9.86
N ASN A 27 -8.75 -10.15 -9.71
CA ASN A 27 -9.82 -10.04 -10.71
C ASN A 27 -10.45 -8.64 -10.77
N ALA A 28 -10.35 -7.85 -9.72
CA ALA A 28 -10.86 -6.49 -9.66
C ALA A 28 -9.89 -5.45 -10.24
N LEU A 29 -8.63 -5.83 -10.52
CA LEU A 29 -7.61 -4.92 -11.03
C LEU A 29 -7.96 -4.39 -12.42
N SER A 30 -7.78 -3.10 -12.61
CA SER A 30 -7.88 -2.46 -13.92
C SER A 30 -6.64 -2.74 -14.78
N ASN A 31 -6.69 -2.39 -16.06
CA ASN A 31 -5.52 -2.38 -16.94
C ASN A 31 -5.50 -1.07 -17.75
N PRO A 32 -4.45 -0.26 -17.69
CA PRO A 32 -3.21 -0.47 -16.92
C PRO A 32 -3.44 -0.38 -15.40
N VAL A 33 -2.57 -1.06 -14.67
CA VAL A 33 -2.50 -1.05 -13.21
C VAL A 33 -1.13 -0.52 -12.77
N LEU A 34 -0.99 -0.12 -11.53
CA LEU A 34 0.29 0.22 -10.94
C LEU A 34 0.45 -0.54 -9.62
N LEU A 35 1.11 -1.69 -9.67
CA LEU A 35 1.38 -2.57 -8.55
C LEU A 35 2.85 -2.51 -8.16
N SER A 36 3.11 -2.26 -6.89
CA SER A 36 4.43 -2.37 -6.29
C SER A 36 4.49 -3.64 -5.45
N VAL A 37 5.37 -4.57 -5.80
CA VAL A 37 5.66 -5.78 -5.02
C VAL A 37 6.79 -5.46 -4.07
N VAL A 38 6.54 -5.60 -2.77
CA VAL A 38 7.45 -5.18 -1.71
C VAL A 38 7.78 -6.37 -0.83
N ASN A 39 9.04 -6.76 -0.81
CA ASN A 39 9.55 -7.73 0.14
C ASN A 39 9.55 -7.14 1.55
N PHE A 40 9.14 -7.94 2.54
CA PHE A 40 8.90 -7.47 3.90
C PHE A 40 9.82 -8.18 4.93
N ASP A 41 11.08 -8.44 4.52
CA ASP A 41 12.09 -9.09 5.35
C ASP A 41 12.13 -8.53 6.80
N PRO A 42 12.14 -9.39 7.85
CA PRO A 42 12.32 -10.84 7.85
C PRO A 42 11.02 -11.65 7.71
N MET A 43 9.88 -11.02 7.49
CA MET A 43 8.62 -11.74 7.31
C MET A 43 8.58 -12.46 5.96
N PRO A 44 7.95 -13.64 5.88
CA PRO A 44 7.88 -14.41 4.65
C PRO A 44 7.01 -13.73 3.60
N GLY A 45 7.38 -13.88 2.33
CA GLY A 45 6.61 -13.37 1.21
C GLY A 45 6.75 -11.87 0.97
N SER A 46 5.84 -11.34 0.20
CA SER A 46 5.82 -9.95 -0.21
C SER A 46 4.42 -9.37 -0.04
N ILE A 47 4.34 -8.09 0.27
CA ILE A 47 3.10 -7.32 0.24
C ILE A 47 2.94 -6.67 -1.13
N ILE A 48 1.73 -6.31 -1.49
CA ILE A 48 1.44 -5.62 -2.73
C ILE A 48 0.81 -4.26 -2.40
N ILE A 49 1.32 -3.21 -3.05
CA ILE A 49 0.75 -1.88 -2.98
C ILE A 49 0.24 -1.54 -4.37
N GLU A 50 -1.07 -1.44 -4.52
CA GLU A 50 -1.74 -0.90 -5.71
C GLU A 50 -1.92 0.60 -5.54
N LEU A 51 -1.49 1.36 -6.52
CA LEU A 51 -1.71 2.80 -6.58
C LEU A 51 -2.56 3.13 -7.81
N ALA A 52 -3.61 3.91 -7.64
CA ALA A 52 -4.41 4.39 -8.76
C ALA A 52 -3.51 5.13 -9.77
N THR A 53 -3.66 4.80 -11.05
CA THR A 53 -2.76 5.28 -12.12
C THR A 53 -2.78 6.81 -12.24
N ASN A 54 -3.92 7.46 -12.02
CA ASN A 54 -4.03 8.93 -11.99
C ASN A 54 -3.14 9.56 -10.91
N LEU A 55 -3.03 8.94 -9.73
CA LEU A 55 -2.11 9.39 -8.69
C LEU A 55 -0.65 9.20 -9.13
N GLY A 56 -0.34 8.06 -9.78
CA GLY A 56 0.98 7.80 -10.33
C GLY A 56 1.41 8.91 -11.30
N TYR A 57 0.55 9.29 -12.22
CA TYR A 57 0.83 10.40 -13.16
C TYR A 57 0.99 11.74 -12.46
N ALA A 58 0.10 12.07 -11.52
CA ALA A 58 0.21 13.31 -10.76
C ALA A 58 1.53 13.39 -9.96
N MET A 59 1.96 12.28 -9.38
CA MET A 59 3.24 12.19 -8.67
C MET A 59 4.43 12.40 -9.62
N VAL A 60 4.42 11.76 -10.79
CA VAL A 60 5.46 11.91 -11.80
C VAL A 60 5.52 13.35 -12.29
N ASP A 61 4.40 13.94 -12.64
CA ASP A 61 4.32 15.34 -13.10
C ASP A 61 4.88 16.30 -12.05
N ARG A 62 4.52 16.12 -10.79
CA ARG A 62 5.05 16.91 -9.66
C ARG A 62 6.57 16.77 -9.50
N MET A 63 7.08 15.55 -9.65
CA MET A 63 8.53 15.30 -9.56
C MET A 63 9.31 15.97 -10.70
N LEU A 64 8.67 16.10 -11.87
CA LEU A 64 9.24 16.81 -13.03
C LEU A 64 9.03 18.33 -12.98
N GLY A 65 8.35 18.84 -11.96
CA GLY A 65 8.12 20.28 -11.75
C GLY A 65 6.79 20.80 -12.29
N GLY A 66 5.90 19.91 -12.74
CA GLY A 66 4.54 20.23 -13.17
C GLY A 66 3.59 20.55 -12.01
N LEU A 67 2.35 20.83 -12.34
CA LEU A 67 1.30 21.22 -11.38
C LEU A 67 0.60 20.02 -10.72
N GLY A 68 0.82 18.80 -11.23
CA GLY A 68 0.15 17.58 -10.79
C GLY A 68 -1.31 17.56 -11.28
N GLU A 69 -1.53 17.92 -12.52
CA GLU A 69 -2.87 17.92 -13.11
C GLU A 69 -3.29 16.51 -13.52
N PRO A 70 -4.62 16.22 -13.53
CA PRO A 70 -5.11 14.93 -13.98
C PRO A 70 -4.81 14.74 -15.48
N LEU A 71 -4.46 13.52 -15.87
CA LEU A 71 -4.34 13.15 -17.28
C LEU A 71 -5.72 12.98 -17.90
N ASP A 72 -5.91 13.54 -19.11
CA ASP A 72 -7.16 13.44 -19.86
C ASP A 72 -7.50 11.99 -20.29
N ARG A 73 -6.47 11.15 -20.41
CA ARG A 73 -6.62 9.74 -20.82
C ARG A 73 -5.63 8.85 -20.08
N SER A 74 -6.13 7.71 -19.60
CA SER A 74 -5.27 6.63 -19.09
C SER A 74 -4.44 6.06 -20.23
N ARG A 75 -3.14 5.87 -20.00
CA ARG A 75 -2.17 5.25 -20.90
C ARG A 75 -1.18 4.39 -20.12
N GLU A 76 -0.32 3.69 -20.78
CA GLU A 76 0.80 3.01 -20.13
C GLU A 76 1.86 4.02 -19.66
N PHE A 77 2.54 3.71 -18.57
CA PHE A 77 3.69 4.48 -18.11
C PHE A 77 4.90 4.21 -19.00
N SER A 78 5.64 5.25 -19.32
CA SER A 78 6.95 5.11 -19.94
C SER A 78 8.00 4.62 -18.95
N GLU A 79 9.12 4.09 -19.45
CA GLU A 79 10.23 3.62 -18.61
C GLU A 79 10.75 4.71 -17.66
N ILE A 80 10.84 5.95 -18.13
CA ILE A 80 11.29 7.09 -17.31
C ILE A 80 10.30 7.38 -16.19
N GLU A 81 9.00 7.33 -16.48
CA GLU A 81 7.95 7.53 -15.47
C GLU A 81 7.99 6.42 -14.42
N LEU A 82 8.22 5.17 -14.83
CA LEU A 82 8.36 4.04 -13.91
C LEU A 82 9.59 4.20 -12.99
N LEU A 83 10.72 4.68 -13.48
CA LEU A 83 11.88 4.99 -12.64
C LEU A 83 11.59 6.07 -11.60
N ILE A 84 10.79 7.08 -11.97
CA ILE A 84 10.37 8.12 -11.01
C ILE A 84 9.42 7.53 -9.96
N ILE A 85 8.46 6.70 -10.37
CA ILE A 85 7.53 6.00 -9.48
C ILE A 85 8.31 5.08 -8.54
N GLU A 86 9.25 4.31 -9.05
CA GLU A 86 10.12 3.44 -8.24
C GLU A 86 10.82 4.21 -7.14
N ARG A 87 11.36 5.39 -7.45
CA ARG A 87 12.00 6.26 -6.47
C ARG A 87 11.01 6.74 -5.40
N ILE A 88 9.79 7.13 -5.80
CA ILE A 88 8.74 7.56 -4.87
C ILE A 88 8.33 6.39 -3.97
N MET A 89 8.07 5.21 -4.56
CA MET A 89 7.67 4.03 -3.82
C MET A 89 8.75 3.58 -2.83
N ASN A 90 10.02 3.60 -3.20
CA ASN A 90 11.12 3.32 -2.29
C ASN A 90 11.15 4.30 -1.09
N ALA A 91 10.85 5.57 -1.31
CA ALA A 91 10.75 6.55 -0.23
C ALA A 91 9.54 6.25 0.68
N CYS A 92 8.40 5.84 0.11
CA CYS A 92 7.18 5.50 0.86
C CYS A 92 7.36 4.23 1.70
N ILE A 93 7.87 3.15 1.11
CA ILE A 93 8.01 1.87 1.82
C ILE A 93 9.01 1.95 2.98
N ASN A 94 10.04 2.78 2.86
CA ASN A 94 10.98 3.00 3.97
C ASN A 94 10.32 3.66 5.19
N LEU A 95 9.22 4.40 5.01
CA LEU A 95 8.46 4.97 6.12
C LEU A 95 7.71 3.91 6.92
N LEU A 96 7.44 2.73 6.34
CA LEU A 96 6.78 1.63 7.02
C LEU A 96 7.62 1.04 8.17
N ARG A 97 8.93 1.23 8.16
CA ARG A 97 9.82 0.71 9.23
C ARG A 97 9.47 1.26 10.60
N GLU A 98 9.16 2.54 10.69
CA GLU A 98 8.94 3.20 11.99
C GLU A 98 7.70 2.67 12.73
N PRO A 99 6.51 2.56 12.11
CA PRO A 99 5.33 1.97 12.76
C PRO A 99 5.54 0.51 13.18
N TRP A 100 6.32 -0.25 12.40
CA TRP A 100 6.53 -1.67 12.63
C TRP A 100 7.59 -2.00 13.68
N LYS A 101 8.46 -1.06 14.08
CA LYS A 101 9.55 -1.29 15.06
C LYS A 101 9.12 -2.02 16.33
N ASN A 102 7.90 -1.79 16.77
CA ASN A 102 7.38 -2.40 17.98
C ASN A 102 6.83 -3.82 17.76
N VAL A 103 6.67 -4.25 16.52
CA VAL A 103 6.12 -5.56 16.13
C VAL A 103 7.23 -6.43 15.55
N ALA A 104 7.93 -5.92 14.57
CA ALA A 104 9.06 -6.57 13.92
C ALA A 104 10.02 -5.51 13.37
N ASP A 105 11.33 -5.79 13.40
CA ASP A 105 12.33 -4.93 12.72
C ASP A 105 12.35 -5.28 11.24
N ILE A 106 11.46 -4.66 10.49
CA ILE A 106 11.30 -4.90 9.06
C ILE A 106 12.32 -4.13 8.23
N HIS A 107 12.75 -4.75 7.13
CA HIS A 107 13.59 -4.15 6.11
C HIS A 107 12.89 -4.21 4.74
N PRO A 108 11.86 -3.38 4.55
CA PRO A 108 11.05 -3.43 3.33
C PRO A 108 11.89 -3.01 2.12
N ARG A 109 11.75 -3.76 1.03
CA ARG A 109 12.43 -3.48 -0.25
C ARG A 109 11.47 -3.64 -1.40
N LEU A 110 11.45 -2.65 -2.28
CA LEU A 110 10.72 -2.78 -3.55
C LEU A 110 11.41 -3.83 -4.42
N GLU A 111 10.69 -4.87 -4.80
CA GLU A 111 11.19 -5.93 -5.69
C GLU A 111 10.98 -5.55 -7.14
N ARG A 112 9.78 -5.10 -7.47
CA ARG A 112 9.40 -4.70 -8.83
C ARG A 112 8.12 -3.87 -8.85
N ILE A 113 7.91 -3.18 -9.96
CA ILE A 113 6.64 -2.55 -10.31
C ILE A 113 6.04 -3.32 -11.49
N GLU A 114 4.74 -3.62 -11.43
CA GLU A 114 3.99 -4.27 -12.48
C GLU A 114 2.87 -3.33 -12.95
N THR A 115 2.74 -3.19 -14.26
CA THR A 115 1.75 -2.29 -14.88
C THR A 115 0.65 -3.02 -15.63
N ASN A 116 0.78 -4.33 -15.79
CA ASN A 116 -0.20 -5.17 -16.45
C ASN A 116 -0.83 -6.15 -15.45
N SER A 117 -2.14 -6.04 -15.24
CA SER A 117 -2.90 -6.88 -14.31
C SER A 117 -2.82 -8.39 -14.64
N GLN A 118 -2.58 -8.76 -15.89
CA GLN A 118 -2.42 -10.18 -16.30
C GLN A 118 -1.19 -10.84 -15.65
N PHE A 119 -0.18 -10.06 -15.28
CA PHE A 119 1.02 -10.56 -14.60
C PHE A 119 0.95 -10.45 -13.09
N ALA A 120 -0.19 -10.07 -12.54
CA ALA A 120 -0.42 -9.97 -11.10
C ALA A 120 -0.64 -11.36 -10.43
N GLN A 121 0.29 -12.29 -10.66
CA GLN A 121 0.25 -13.65 -10.10
C GLN A 121 1.38 -13.84 -9.07
N PHE A 122 1.40 -12.98 -8.05
CA PHE A 122 2.47 -12.96 -7.05
C PHE A 122 2.19 -13.86 -5.85
N ILE A 123 0.92 -14.16 -5.62
CA ILE A 123 0.39 -14.86 -4.45
C ILE A 123 -0.55 -15.95 -4.96
N SER A 124 -0.72 -17.02 -4.17
CA SER A 124 -1.71 -18.06 -4.49
C SER A 124 -3.12 -17.45 -4.60
N PRO A 125 -3.91 -17.80 -5.63
CA PRO A 125 -5.27 -17.26 -5.80
C PRO A 125 -6.19 -17.49 -4.59
N SER A 126 -5.97 -18.58 -3.85
CA SER A 126 -6.75 -18.95 -2.66
C SER A 126 -6.21 -18.36 -1.36
N GLU A 127 -5.07 -17.66 -1.40
CA GLU A 127 -4.50 -17.01 -0.22
C GLU A 127 -5.43 -15.91 0.28
N MET A 128 -5.65 -15.89 1.59
CA MET A 128 -6.34 -14.80 2.25
C MET A 128 -5.43 -13.60 2.38
N ILE A 129 -5.92 -12.45 2.01
CA ILE A 129 -5.22 -11.17 2.14
C ILE A 129 -6.08 -10.17 2.92
N ALA A 130 -5.43 -9.36 3.73
CA ALA A 130 -6.03 -8.15 4.26
C ALA A 130 -5.76 -7.02 3.28
N ILE A 131 -6.80 -6.32 2.85
CA ILE A 131 -6.69 -5.12 2.02
C ILE A 131 -7.00 -3.91 2.89
N ILE A 132 -6.12 -2.92 2.85
CA ILE A 132 -6.32 -1.61 3.45
C ILE A 132 -6.48 -0.62 2.31
N THR A 133 -7.64 0.00 2.22
CA THR A 133 -7.94 1.01 1.21
C THR A 133 -7.74 2.40 1.79
N ILE A 134 -6.89 3.17 1.14
CA ILE A 134 -6.50 4.52 1.52
C ILE A 134 -6.88 5.46 0.39
N ASN A 135 -7.60 6.54 0.71
CA ASN A 135 -7.83 7.64 -0.22
C ASN A 135 -6.67 8.63 -0.14
N ILE A 136 -6.09 8.96 -1.27
CA ILE A 136 -4.99 9.93 -1.38
C ILE A 136 -5.44 11.06 -2.29
N LYS A 137 -5.26 12.30 -1.80
CA LYS A 137 -5.51 13.50 -2.58
C LYS A 137 -4.24 14.34 -2.70
N ILE A 138 -3.85 14.62 -3.93
CA ILE A 138 -2.68 15.44 -4.28
C ILE A 138 -3.18 16.64 -5.09
N GLY A 139 -3.42 17.77 -4.42
CA GLY A 139 -4.07 18.92 -5.04
C GLY A 139 -5.49 18.58 -5.50
N ASP A 140 -5.74 18.61 -6.81
CA ASP A 140 -7.06 18.31 -7.40
C ASP A 140 -7.19 16.86 -7.87
N VAL A 141 -6.11 16.08 -7.82
CA VAL A 141 -6.13 14.65 -8.17
C VAL A 141 -6.40 13.82 -6.93
N GLU A 142 -7.40 12.97 -7.00
CA GLU A 142 -7.80 12.05 -5.94
C GLU A 142 -7.86 10.62 -6.48
N GLY A 143 -7.42 9.67 -5.67
CA GLY A 143 -7.41 8.26 -6.05
C GLY A 143 -7.15 7.36 -4.86
N LEU A 144 -7.24 6.05 -5.10
CA LEU A 144 -7.09 5.04 -4.07
C LEU A 144 -5.69 4.42 -4.10
N MET A 145 -5.22 4.06 -2.93
CA MET A 145 -4.09 3.16 -2.73
C MET A 145 -4.58 1.98 -1.90
N ASN A 146 -4.35 0.77 -2.40
CA ASN A 146 -4.65 -0.46 -1.69
C ASN A 146 -3.35 -1.12 -1.23
N ILE A 147 -3.26 -1.43 0.06
CA ILE A 147 -2.16 -2.22 0.62
C ILE A 147 -2.68 -3.62 0.89
N CYS A 148 -2.14 -4.61 0.18
CA CYS A 148 -2.51 -6.01 0.30
C CYS A 148 -1.47 -6.74 1.13
N LEU A 149 -1.89 -7.26 2.27
CA LEU A 149 -1.08 -7.98 3.24
C LEU A 149 -1.51 -9.45 3.26
N PRO A 150 -0.73 -10.38 2.67
CA PRO A 150 -1.04 -11.81 2.73
C PRO A 150 -1.01 -12.31 4.18
N TYR A 151 -1.95 -13.21 4.52
CA TYR A 151 -2.00 -13.81 5.85
C TYR A 151 -0.68 -14.50 6.20
N MET A 152 -0.10 -15.27 5.26
CA MET A 152 1.18 -15.94 5.50
C MET A 152 2.34 -14.97 5.83
N THR A 153 2.29 -13.74 5.33
CA THR A 153 3.30 -12.71 5.65
C THR A 153 3.14 -12.21 7.09
N LEU A 154 1.90 -12.17 7.59
CA LEU A 154 1.57 -11.67 8.93
C LEU A 154 1.59 -12.76 10.00
N GLU A 155 1.53 -14.05 9.64
CA GLU A 155 1.34 -15.17 10.56
C GLU A 155 2.31 -15.15 11.73
N ASP A 156 3.60 -14.97 11.46
CA ASP A 156 4.65 -14.96 12.50
C ASP A 156 4.58 -13.79 13.48
N VAL A 157 3.87 -12.73 13.12
CA VAL A 157 3.74 -11.51 13.94
C VAL A 157 2.36 -11.33 14.55
N MET A 158 1.39 -12.16 14.14
CA MET A 158 0.01 -12.10 14.65
C MET A 158 -0.05 -12.23 16.17
N ASP A 159 0.73 -13.12 16.77
CA ASP A 159 0.78 -13.28 18.23
C ASP A 159 1.32 -12.04 18.94
N ARG A 160 2.26 -11.32 18.32
CA ARG A 160 2.81 -10.07 18.86
C ARG A 160 1.83 -8.93 18.71
N LEU A 161 1.04 -8.92 17.64
CA LEU A 161 -0.04 -7.99 17.45
C LEU A 161 -1.14 -8.24 18.49
N ASN A 162 -1.56 -9.48 18.69
CA ASN A 162 -2.57 -9.88 19.68
C ASN A 162 -2.16 -9.59 21.11
N THR A 163 -0.94 -9.89 21.53
CA THR A 163 -0.48 -9.66 22.92
C THR A 163 -0.46 -8.17 23.30
N LYS A 164 -0.13 -7.28 22.38
CA LYS A 164 -0.16 -5.84 22.64
C LYS A 164 -1.59 -5.29 22.79
N TYR A 165 -2.54 -5.85 22.04
CA TYR A 165 -3.96 -5.48 22.09
C TYR A 165 -4.71 -6.17 23.21
N TRP A 166 -4.31 -7.37 23.63
CA TRP A 166 -4.95 -8.08 24.73
C TRP A 166 -4.90 -7.27 26.04
N PHE A 167 -3.83 -6.55 26.26
CA PHE A 167 -3.71 -5.69 27.44
C PHE A 167 -4.48 -4.36 27.33
N SER A 168 -4.81 -3.91 26.11
CA SER A 168 -5.58 -2.68 25.89
C SER A 168 -7.07 -2.90 25.62
N SER A 169 -7.48 -4.09 25.22
CA SER A 169 -8.84 -4.38 24.73
C SER A 169 -9.65 -5.36 25.58
N MET A 170 -9.29 -5.58 26.85
CA MET A 170 -10.17 -6.33 27.78
C MET A 170 -11.59 -5.74 27.90
N GLN A 171 -11.91 -4.68 27.15
CA GLN A 171 -13.20 -3.99 27.24
C GLN A 171 -14.11 -4.03 26.02
N GLN A 172 -13.73 -4.50 24.83
CA GLN A 172 -14.70 -4.62 23.72
C GLN A 172 -14.39 -5.75 22.72
N ARG A 173 -15.43 -6.47 22.34
CA ARG A 173 -15.54 -7.76 21.64
C ARG A 173 -15.19 -7.75 20.15
N GLY A 174 -14.60 -8.87 19.73
CA GLY A 174 -14.39 -9.50 18.43
C GLY A 174 -15.03 -8.94 17.16
N ASP A 175 -14.42 -9.15 16.02
CA ASP A 175 -14.69 -8.76 14.62
C ASP A 175 -14.33 -7.31 14.22
N GLN A 176 -14.29 -6.35 15.14
CA GLN A 176 -13.75 -5.01 14.90
C GLN A 176 -12.23 -4.94 15.10
N GLU A 177 -11.66 -5.90 15.80
CA GLU A 177 -10.25 -5.87 16.26
C GLU A 177 -9.22 -5.82 15.13
N TYR A 178 -9.50 -6.50 14.02
CA TYR A 178 -8.56 -6.57 12.90
C TYR A 178 -8.47 -5.24 12.14
N THR A 179 -9.61 -4.59 11.97
CA THR A 179 -9.71 -3.30 11.27
C THR A 179 -9.04 -2.19 12.07
N GLU A 180 -9.29 -2.10 13.38
CA GLU A 180 -8.66 -1.11 14.26
C GLU A 180 -7.13 -1.29 14.38
N LEU A 181 -6.64 -2.54 14.32
CA LEU A 181 -5.22 -2.84 14.38
C LEU A 181 -4.48 -2.22 13.17
N ILE A 182 -5.03 -2.46 12.01
CA ILE A 182 -4.48 -2.02 10.73
C ILE A 182 -4.60 -0.49 10.63
N GLU A 183 -5.72 0.10 11.00
CA GLU A 183 -5.90 1.56 11.07
C GLU A 183 -4.90 2.23 12.02
N THR A 184 -4.61 1.61 13.16
CA THR A 184 -3.65 2.15 14.13
C THR A 184 -2.21 2.09 13.62
N LEU A 185 -1.84 1.04 12.88
CA LEU A 185 -0.52 0.92 12.27
C LEU A 185 -0.29 1.95 11.16
N ILE A 186 -1.36 2.34 10.47
CA ILE A 186 -1.31 3.31 9.36
C ILE A 186 -1.47 4.74 9.87
N SER A 187 -2.32 5.00 10.85
CA SER A 187 -2.56 6.36 11.38
C SER A 187 -1.35 6.95 12.13
N LYS A 188 -0.40 6.11 12.54
CA LYS A 188 0.85 6.53 13.18
C LYS A 188 2.04 6.64 12.21
N ALA A 189 1.83 6.35 10.93
CA ALA A 189 2.80 6.52 9.86
C ALA A 189 2.63 7.89 9.17
#